data_697f570ed3677e490c671b460c821bf5
#
_entry.id   697f570ed3677e490c671b460c821bf5
#
_cell.length_a   1.000
_cell.length_b   1.000
_cell.length_c   1.000
_cell.angle_alpha   90.00
_cell.angle_beta   90.00
_cell.angle_gamma   90.00
#
_symmetry.space_group_name_H-M   'P 1'
#
loop_
_entity.id
_entity.type
_entity.pdbx_description
1 polymer ?
#
loop_
_entity_poly.entity_id
_entity_poly.type
_entity_poly.pdbx_seq_one_letter_code
_entity_poly.pdbx_strand_id
1 'polypeptide(L)'
;MTHDQTEALTMGDRIAVIKLGVLQQVGAPTELYDRPANVFVAGFIGSPSMNINTHPVVNGKAKIGEDTVDLPAEAVNKLTAEDNNQIVVGFRPEDASLAAPDDTNAFSLKVMNVEDLGSDGYIYGNIITDGSAAEASTMMSDQNKLTTIRVNPRALPRSAIPSRSRSTRPRCTCSLRRPSCV
;
A
#
# COMPACT_ATOMS: atom_id res chain seq x y z
N MET A 1 6.23 22.84 -16.48
CA MET A 1 5.94 22.50 -15.09
C MET A 1 4.47 22.12 -15.03
N THR A 2 4.16 20.95 -14.50
CA THR A 2 2.78 20.44 -14.44
C THR A 2 2.50 19.88 -13.05
N HIS A 3 1.23 19.81 -12.66
CA HIS A 3 0.75 19.11 -11.48
C HIS A 3 0.11 17.76 -11.86
N ASP A 4 -0.02 17.50 -13.16
CA ASP A 4 -0.53 16.24 -13.69
C ASP A 4 0.62 15.22 -13.80
N GLN A 5 0.52 14.16 -13.00
CA GLN A 5 1.52 13.09 -12.97
C GLN A 5 1.55 12.31 -14.29
N THR A 6 0.37 12.06 -14.88
CA THR A 6 0.26 11.28 -16.11
C THR A 6 0.95 12.00 -17.25
N GLU A 7 0.75 13.32 -17.34
CA GLU A 7 1.44 14.17 -18.31
C GLU A 7 2.96 14.12 -18.10
N ALA A 8 3.41 14.31 -16.86
CA ALA A 8 4.85 14.28 -16.55
C ALA A 8 5.50 12.94 -16.88
N LEU A 9 4.84 11.83 -16.49
CA LEU A 9 5.36 10.47 -16.69
C LEU A 9 5.37 10.02 -18.15
N THR A 10 4.49 10.58 -19.00
CA THR A 10 4.37 10.18 -20.41
C THR A 10 5.19 11.04 -21.36
N MET A 11 5.41 12.31 -21.03
CA MET A 11 6.05 13.28 -21.94
C MET A 11 7.51 13.58 -21.61
N GLY A 12 7.98 13.27 -20.40
CA GLY A 12 9.32 13.62 -19.93
C GLY A 12 10.30 12.46 -19.97
N ASP A 13 11.48 12.65 -20.57
CA ASP A 13 12.60 11.70 -20.43
C ASP A 13 13.18 11.73 -19.01
N ARG A 14 13.10 12.87 -18.35
CA ARG A 14 13.50 13.08 -16.96
C ARG A 14 12.51 13.97 -16.23
N ILE A 15 12.20 13.59 -15.00
CA ILE A 15 11.23 14.28 -14.15
C ILE A 15 11.95 14.75 -12.88
N ALA A 16 11.68 15.99 -12.49
CA ALA A 16 12.09 16.53 -11.19
C ALA A 16 10.85 16.67 -10.30
N VAL A 17 10.83 15.95 -9.19
CA VAL A 17 9.76 16.06 -8.17
C VAL A 17 10.19 17.10 -7.14
N ILE A 18 9.34 18.13 -6.95
CA ILE A 18 9.59 19.24 -6.04
C ILE A 18 8.46 19.32 -5.01
N LYS A 19 8.80 19.47 -3.74
CA LYS A 19 7.86 19.70 -2.64
C LYS A 19 8.23 21.00 -1.92
N LEU A 20 7.31 21.96 -1.88
CA LEU A 20 7.50 23.25 -1.21
C LEU A 20 8.83 23.93 -1.60
N GLY A 21 9.18 23.90 -2.89
CA GLY A 21 10.41 24.50 -3.42
C GLY A 21 11.68 23.65 -3.24
N VAL A 22 11.59 22.52 -2.56
CA VAL A 22 12.72 21.61 -2.34
C VAL A 22 12.67 20.44 -3.30
N LEU A 23 13.79 20.19 -4.02
CA LEU A 23 13.95 19.04 -4.90
C LEU A 23 13.94 17.74 -4.07
N GLN A 24 13.05 16.83 -4.40
CA GLN A 24 12.93 15.53 -3.73
C GLN A 24 13.66 14.42 -4.49
N GLN A 25 13.50 14.38 -5.80
CA GLN A 25 14.15 13.41 -6.67
C GLN A 25 14.14 13.92 -8.12
N VAL A 26 15.15 13.53 -8.89
CA VAL A 26 15.19 13.72 -10.33
C VAL A 26 15.67 12.44 -11.00
N GLY A 27 14.97 11.96 -12.01
CA GLY A 27 15.32 10.72 -12.72
C GLY A 27 14.38 10.42 -13.88
N ALA A 28 14.56 9.27 -14.49
CA ALA A 28 13.62 8.75 -15.48
C ALA A 28 12.28 8.39 -14.82
N PRO A 29 11.14 8.43 -15.55
CA PRO A 29 9.83 8.03 -15.03
C PRO A 29 9.84 6.68 -14.29
N THR A 30 10.44 5.67 -14.90
CA THR A 30 10.56 4.32 -14.33
C THR A 30 11.38 4.29 -13.04
N GLU A 31 12.45 5.11 -12.97
CA GLU A 31 13.26 5.20 -11.77
C GLU A 31 12.48 5.81 -10.59
N LEU A 32 11.70 6.87 -10.83
CA LEU A 32 10.87 7.49 -9.80
C LEU A 32 9.77 6.53 -9.33
N TYR A 33 9.26 5.70 -10.23
CA TYR A 33 8.21 4.74 -9.94
C TYR A 33 8.74 3.53 -9.14
N ASP A 34 9.85 2.92 -9.60
CA ASP A 34 10.38 1.68 -9.05
C ASP A 34 11.27 1.92 -7.83
N ARG A 35 11.96 3.08 -7.77
CA ARG A 35 12.94 3.41 -6.73
C ARG A 35 12.74 4.84 -6.21
N PRO A 36 11.62 5.12 -5.57
CA PRO A 36 11.39 6.43 -4.96
C PRO A 36 12.40 6.71 -3.86
N ALA A 37 12.97 7.92 -3.86
CA ALA A 37 13.99 8.31 -2.90
C ALA A 37 13.45 8.52 -1.48
N ASN A 38 12.16 8.75 -1.33
CA ASN A 38 11.51 8.96 -0.04
C ASN A 38 10.00 8.69 -0.11
N VAL A 39 9.36 8.67 1.06
CA VAL A 39 7.91 8.42 1.24
C VAL A 39 7.05 9.40 0.42
N PHE A 40 7.47 10.66 0.31
CA PHE A 40 6.72 11.64 -0.46
C PHE A 40 6.70 11.29 -1.95
N VAL A 41 7.84 10.98 -2.55
CA VAL A 41 7.93 10.59 -3.96
C VAL A 41 7.14 9.30 -4.20
N ALA A 42 7.28 8.32 -3.30
CA ALA A 42 6.56 7.04 -3.37
C ALA A 42 5.03 7.23 -3.40
N GLY A 43 4.51 8.09 -2.54
CA GLY A 43 3.07 8.37 -2.47
C GLY A 43 2.57 9.34 -3.55
N PHE A 44 3.48 10.16 -4.11
CA PHE A 44 3.12 11.13 -5.14
C PHE A 44 3.11 10.51 -6.54
N ILE A 45 4.03 9.61 -6.86
CA ILE A 45 4.18 9.02 -8.19
C ILE A 45 3.33 7.76 -8.33
N GLY A 46 2.41 7.78 -9.31
CA GLY A 46 1.53 6.66 -9.67
C GLY A 46 0.05 6.92 -9.40
N SER A 47 -0.82 6.33 -10.23
CA SER A 47 -2.27 6.40 -10.11
C SER A 47 -2.89 5.01 -10.35
N PRO A 48 -3.49 4.40 -9.32
CA PRO A 48 -3.58 4.85 -7.93
C PRO A 48 -2.22 4.99 -7.23
N SER A 49 -2.19 5.82 -6.17
CA SER A 49 -0.97 6.03 -5.40
C SER A 49 -0.54 4.77 -4.62
N MET A 50 0.74 4.69 -4.28
CA MET A 50 1.28 3.65 -3.42
C MET A 50 0.56 3.60 -2.07
N ASN A 51 0.25 2.39 -1.58
CA ASN A 51 -0.19 2.19 -0.21
C ASN A 51 1.03 2.37 0.70
N ILE A 52 0.96 3.29 1.64
CA ILE A 52 2.08 3.58 2.55
C ILE A 52 1.50 3.72 3.95
N ASN A 53 1.96 2.86 4.86
CA ASN A 53 1.53 2.87 6.26
C ASN A 53 2.70 2.49 7.18
N THR A 54 2.65 3.02 8.40
CA THR A 54 3.59 2.65 9.45
C THR A 54 3.04 1.48 10.24
N HIS A 55 3.87 0.45 10.42
CA HIS A 55 3.51 -0.78 11.11
C HIS A 55 4.52 -1.13 12.19
N PRO A 56 4.09 -1.69 13.34
CA PRO A 56 5.03 -2.22 14.33
C PRO A 56 5.73 -3.47 13.79
N VAL A 57 6.99 -3.64 14.19
CA VAL A 57 7.79 -4.81 13.88
C VAL A 57 7.78 -5.76 15.07
N VAL A 58 7.34 -6.99 14.82
CA VAL A 58 7.28 -8.06 15.83
C VAL A 58 8.00 -9.29 15.28
N ASN A 59 9.03 -9.76 15.99
CA ASN A 59 9.84 -10.91 15.58
C ASN A 59 10.41 -10.78 14.13
N GLY A 60 10.83 -9.57 13.72
CA GLY A 60 11.38 -9.36 12.39
C GLY A 60 10.35 -9.31 11.26
N LYS A 61 9.06 -9.23 11.58
CA LYS A 61 7.96 -9.13 10.61
C LYS A 61 7.15 -7.85 10.85
N ALA A 62 6.58 -7.26 9.81
CA ALA A 62 5.63 -6.17 9.96
C ALA A 62 4.28 -6.69 10.44
N LYS A 63 3.73 -6.12 11.49
CA LYS A 63 2.37 -6.43 11.96
C LYS A 63 1.38 -5.54 11.21
N ILE A 64 0.67 -6.12 10.24
CA ILE A 64 -0.35 -5.45 9.43
C ILE A 64 -1.74 -5.85 9.94
N GLY A 65 -2.30 -5.04 10.81
CA GLY A 65 -3.55 -5.40 11.50
C GLY A 65 -3.36 -6.58 12.44
N GLU A 66 -4.10 -7.66 12.24
CA GLU A 66 -3.99 -8.92 13.01
C GLU A 66 -2.92 -9.84 12.42
N ASP A 67 -2.53 -9.62 11.18
CA ASP A 67 -1.63 -10.49 10.42
C ASP A 67 -0.18 -10.00 10.49
N THR A 68 0.75 -10.87 10.09
CA THR A 68 2.18 -10.53 10.00
C THR A 68 2.72 -10.81 8.60
N VAL A 69 3.51 -9.88 8.08
CA VAL A 69 4.12 -9.94 6.76
C VAL A 69 5.63 -9.92 6.88
N ASP A 70 6.30 -10.78 6.14
CA ASP A 70 7.76 -10.87 6.12
C ASP A 70 8.39 -9.58 5.59
N LEU A 71 9.44 -9.13 6.27
CA LEU A 71 10.23 -7.99 5.86
C LEU A 71 11.53 -8.46 5.19
N PRO A 72 12.04 -7.71 4.22
CA PRO A 72 13.40 -7.94 3.71
C PRO A 72 14.41 -7.86 4.85
N ALA A 73 15.37 -8.80 4.88
CA ALA A 73 16.40 -8.83 5.93
C ALA A 73 17.19 -7.52 6.03
N GLU A 74 17.42 -6.85 4.90
CA GLU A 74 18.09 -5.55 4.86
C GLU A 74 17.31 -4.46 5.62
N ALA A 75 15.98 -4.49 5.57
CA ALA A 75 15.13 -3.53 6.26
C ALA A 75 15.15 -3.79 7.77
N VAL A 76 15.05 -5.06 8.18
CA VAL A 76 15.13 -5.45 9.60
C VAL A 76 16.47 -5.06 10.22
N ASN A 77 17.58 -5.27 9.48
CA ASN A 77 18.93 -4.95 9.93
C ASN A 77 19.20 -3.43 10.06
N LYS A 78 18.42 -2.60 9.39
CA LYS A 78 18.53 -1.13 9.47
C LYS A 78 17.72 -0.53 10.61
N LEU A 79 16.83 -1.30 11.24
CA LEU A 79 16.04 -0.81 12.38
C LEU A 79 16.96 -0.49 13.56
N THR A 80 16.77 0.68 14.12
CA THR A 80 17.49 1.20 15.28
C THR A 80 16.54 1.33 16.48
N ALA A 81 17.09 1.56 17.66
CA ALA A 81 16.27 1.82 18.85
C ALA A 81 15.42 3.11 18.72
N GLU A 82 15.84 4.04 17.85
CA GLU A 82 15.12 5.30 17.59
C GLU A 82 13.83 5.10 16.81
N ASP A 83 13.73 4.00 16.04
CA ASP A 83 12.56 3.68 15.23
C ASP A 83 11.37 3.13 16.05
N ASN A 84 11.52 2.99 17.37
CA ASN A 84 10.50 2.46 18.29
C ASN A 84 9.86 1.15 17.81
N ASN A 85 10.64 0.28 17.16
CA ASN A 85 10.17 -0.95 16.51
C ASN A 85 9.04 -0.70 15.48
N GLN A 86 9.09 0.41 14.78
CA GLN A 86 8.15 0.73 13.71
C GLN A 86 8.87 0.78 12.37
N ILE A 87 8.16 0.43 11.31
CA ILE A 87 8.66 0.48 9.94
C ILE A 87 7.57 1.03 9.01
N VAL A 88 7.98 1.83 8.04
CA VAL A 88 7.09 2.26 6.96
C VAL A 88 7.11 1.20 5.88
N VAL A 89 5.97 0.57 5.65
CA VAL A 89 5.76 -0.39 4.58
C VAL A 89 5.00 0.27 3.45
N GLY A 90 5.56 0.23 2.25
CA GLY A 90 4.94 0.69 1.03
C GLY A 90 4.76 -0.44 0.04
N PHE A 91 3.65 -0.46 -0.68
CA PHE A 91 3.43 -1.37 -1.81
C PHE A 91 2.49 -0.75 -2.83
N ARG A 92 2.72 -1.02 -4.10
CA ARG A 92 1.85 -0.60 -5.18
C ARG A 92 0.59 -1.45 -5.21
N PRO A 93 -0.56 -0.94 -5.71
CA PRO A 93 -1.77 -1.74 -5.85
C PRO A 93 -1.59 -3.05 -6.63
N GLU A 94 -0.69 -3.06 -7.62
CA GLU A 94 -0.35 -4.22 -8.44
C GLU A 94 0.64 -5.20 -7.78
N ASP A 95 1.35 -4.79 -6.74
CA ASP A 95 2.26 -5.67 -5.97
C ASP A 95 1.52 -6.54 -4.97
N ALA A 96 0.25 -6.26 -4.73
CA ALA A 96 -0.62 -7.09 -3.92
C ALA A 96 -1.55 -7.92 -4.82
N SER A 97 -1.87 -9.13 -4.37
CA SER A 97 -2.82 -10.02 -5.04
C SER A 97 -3.74 -10.68 -4.01
N LEU A 98 -4.84 -11.27 -4.48
CA LEU A 98 -5.66 -12.11 -3.61
C LEU A 98 -4.83 -13.29 -3.14
N ALA A 99 -4.79 -13.50 -1.83
CA ALA A 99 -4.03 -14.58 -1.22
C ALA A 99 -4.64 -15.95 -1.51
N ALA A 100 -3.79 -16.95 -1.71
CA ALA A 100 -4.21 -18.33 -1.69
C ALA A 100 -4.46 -18.79 -0.24
N PRO A 101 -5.25 -19.86 -0.01
CA PRO A 101 -5.56 -20.37 1.33
C PRO A 101 -4.32 -20.70 2.19
N ASP A 102 -3.22 -21.08 1.54
CA ASP A 102 -1.98 -21.50 2.21
C ASP A 102 -0.91 -20.38 2.27
N ASP A 103 -1.27 -19.17 1.89
CA ASP A 103 -0.33 -18.04 1.84
C ASP A 103 -0.12 -17.50 3.25
N THR A 104 1.11 -17.66 3.76
CA THR A 104 1.49 -17.20 5.09
C THR A 104 1.94 -15.74 5.14
N ASN A 105 2.16 -15.12 3.97
CA ASN A 105 2.62 -13.72 3.84
C ASN A 105 1.46 -12.84 3.37
N ALA A 106 0.36 -12.88 4.08
CA ALA A 106 -0.88 -12.24 3.68
C ALA A 106 -1.49 -11.43 4.82
N PHE A 107 -2.34 -10.48 4.47
CA PHE A 107 -3.07 -9.65 5.42
C PHE A 107 -4.55 -9.51 5.00
N SER A 108 -5.39 -9.22 5.97
CA SER A 108 -6.84 -9.21 5.80
C SER A 108 -7.40 -7.80 5.63
N LEU A 109 -8.23 -7.62 4.61
CA LEU A 109 -8.95 -6.38 4.33
C LEU A 109 -10.44 -6.52 4.54
N LYS A 110 -11.05 -5.55 5.17
CA LYS A 110 -12.49 -5.32 5.14
C LYS A 110 -12.82 -4.51 3.90
N VAL A 111 -13.40 -5.16 2.89
CA VAL A 111 -13.71 -4.54 1.60
C VAL A 111 -14.78 -3.47 1.77
N MET A 112 -14.49 -2.27 1.31
CA MET A 112 -15.38 -1.11 1.35
C MET A 112 -16.02 -0.83 0.00
N ASN A 113 -15.22 -0.94 -1.07
CA ASN A 113 -15.65 -0.73 -2.45
C ASN A 113 -14.86 -1.63 -3.40
N VAL A 114 -15.46 -1.94 -4.55
CA VAL A 114 -14.82 -2.63 -5.67
C VAL A 114 -15.16 -1.88 -6.93
N GLU A 115 -14.16 -1.51 -7.68
CA GLU A 115 -14.30 -0.92 -9.02
C GLU A 115 -13.91 -1.95 -10.06
N ASP A 116 -14.76 -2.13 -11.05
CA ASP A 116 -14.52 -2.98 -12.22
C ASP A 116 -14.43 -2.09 -13.46
N LEU A 117 -13.24 -2.02 -14.03
CA LEU A 117 -12.94 -1.24 -15.24
C LEU A 117 -12.86 -2.14 -16.49
N GLY A 118 -13.30 -3.39 -16.39
CA GLY A 118 -13.30 -4.36 -17.47
C GLY A 118 -11.98 -5.14 -17.60
N SER A 119 -10.88 -4.47 -17.94
CA SER A 119 -9.54 -5.09 -17.99
C SER A 119 -8.89 -5.22 -16.61
N ASP A 120 -9.15 -4.24 -15.76
CA ASP A 120 -8.59 -4.10 -14.42
C ASP A 120 -9.69 -3.86 -13.41
N GLY A 121 -9.47 -4.27 -12.18
CA GLY A 121 -10.33 -3.96 -11.07
C GLY A 121 -9.53 -3.48 -9.87
N TYR A 122 -10.18 -2.72 -9.00
CA TYR A 122 -9.57 -2.25 -7.76
C TYR A 122 -10.47 -2.59 -6.58
N ILE A 123 -9.85 -3.12 -5.53
CA ILE A 123 -10.47 -3.31 -4.23
C ILE A 123 -9.99 -2.18 -3.32
N TYR A 124 -10.93 -1.51 -2.70
CA TYR A 124 -10.66 -0.52 -1.66
C TYR A 124 -11.14 -1.07 -0.33
N GLY A 125 -10.27 -1.13 0.66
CA GLY A 125 -10.60 -1.72 1.95
C GLY A 125 -9.78 -1.14 3.10
N ASN A 126 -10.27 -1.41 4.31
CA ASN A 126 -9.54 -1.11 5.55
C ASN A 126 -8.84 -2.39 6.03
N ILE A 127 -7.60 -2.27 6.47
CA ILE A 127 -6.89 -3.34 7.16
C ILE A 127 -7.68 -3.71 8.42
N ILE A 128 -7.88 -5.01 8.66
CA ILE A 128 -8.58 -5.50 9.84
C ILE A 128 -7.63 -5.42 11.04
N THR A 129 -8.02 -4.65 12.06
CA THR A 129 -7.28 -4.48 13.30
C THR A 129 -8.13 -4.90 14.48
N ASP A 130 -7.52 -5.55 15.47
CA ASP A 130 -8.14 -5.69 16.80
C ASP A 130 -8.35 -4.30 17.40
N GLY A 131 -9.54 -4.04 17.92
CA GLY A 131 -9.93 -2.71 18.42
C GLY A 131 -9.03 -2.11 19.51
N SER A 132 -8.04 -2.85 20.01
CA SER A 132 -7.07 -2.40 21.02
C SER A 132 -5.87 -1.63 20.46
N ALA A 133 -5.60 -1.74 19.14
CA ALA A 133 -4.43 -1.10 18.51
C ALA A 133 -4.76 0.26 17.86
N ALA A 134 -6.03 0.62 17.76
CA ALA A 134 -6.48 1.84 17.08
C ALA A 134 -6.11 3.14 17.79
N GLU A 135 -5.77 3.10 19.07
CA GLU A 135 -5.50 4.32 19.87
C GLU A 135 -4.04 4.79 19.85
N ALA A 136 -3.10 3.91 19.52
CA ALA A 136 -1.66 4.26 19.59
C ALA A 136 -1.10 4.89 18.30
N SER A 137 -1.79 4.77 17.18
CA SER A 137 -1.34 5.28 15.86
C SER A 137 -1.91 6.66 15.48
N THR A 138 -2.64 7.32 16.36
CA THR A 138 -3.52 8.46 16.04
C THR A 138 -2.78 9.77 15.75
N MET A 139 -1.47 9.83 15.82
CA MET A 139 -0.81 11.14 15.76
C MET A 139 -0.16 11.53 14.42
N MET A 140 0.00 10.66 13.41
CA MET A 140 0.66 11.06 12.15
C MET A 140 0.25 10.33 10.86
N SER A 141 -0.83 9.59 10.81
CA SER A 141 -1.28 8.99 9.54
C SER A 141 -2.74 9.33 9.27
N ASP A 142 -3.02 9.68 8.01
CA ASP A 142 -4.38 9.76 7.43
C ASP A 142 -5.08 8.39 7.57
N GLN A 143 -5.59 8.09 8.77
CA GLN A 143 -6.25 6.81 9.10
C GLN A 143 -7.54 6.56 8.29
N ASN A 144 -7.85 7.44 7.37
CA ASN A 144 -9.00 7.33 6.47
C ASN A 144 -8.61 6.90 5.06
N LYS A 145 -7.31 6.63 4.80
CA LYS A 145 -6.86 6.22 3.48
C LYS A 145 -7.08 4.72 3.30
N LEU A 146 -8.05 4.37 2.45
CA LEU A 146 -8.32 2.98 2.09
C LEU A 146 -7.09 2.35 1.41
N THR A 147 -6.80 1.12 1.80
CA THR A 147 -5.82 0.30 1.08
C THR A 147 -6.39 -0.10 -0.26
N THR A 148 -5.63 0.13 -1.33
CA THR A 148 -6.03 -0.12 -2.71
C THR A 148 -5.25 -1.30 -3.27
N ILE A 149 -5.96 -2.31 -3.77
CA ILE A 149 -5.37 -3.51 -4.39
C ILE A 149 -5.87 -3.61 -5.82
N ARG A 150 -4.95 -3.78 -6.78
CA ARG A 150 -5.30 -4.09 -8.16
C ARG A 150 -5.57 -5.58 -8.31
N VAL A 151 -6.65 -5.93 -8.94
CA VAL A 151 -7.08 -7.32 -9.14
C VAL A 151 -7.58 -7.53 -10.56
N ASN A 152 -7.55 -8.79 -11.00
CA ASN A 152 -8.29 -9.15 -12.20
C ASN A 152 -9.79 -9.25 -11.84
N PRO A 153 -10.69 -8.45 -12.48
CA PRO A 153 -12.11 -8.46 -12.15
C PRO A 153 -12.77 -9.83 -12.28
N ARG A 154 -12.27 -10.65 -13.22
CA ARG A 154 -12.78 -12.01 -13.48
C ARG A 154 -12.36 -13.01 -12.40
N ALA A 155 -11.35 -12.69 -11.60
CA ALA A 155 -10.88 -13.53 -10.50
C ALA A 155 -11.54 -13.19 -9.16
N LEU A 156 -12.36 -12.12 -9.11
CA LEU A 156 -13.06 -11.70 -7.91
C LEU A 156 -14.14 -12.71 -7.52
N PRO A 157 -14.07 -13.29 -6.31
CA PRO A 157 -15.15 -14.11 -5.82
C PRO A 157 -16.39 -13.22 -5.63
N ARG A 158 -17.56 -13.68 -6.04
CA ARG A 158 -18.83 -12.95 -5.89
C ARG A 158 -19.11 -12.55 -4.44
N SER A 159 -18.54 -13.27 -3.47
CA SER A 159 -18.61 -12.95 -2.04
C SER A 159 -17.80 -11.73 -1.63
N ALA A 160 -16.79 -11.32 -2.40
CA ALA A 160 -15.97 -10.14 -2.12
C ALA A 160 -16.62 -8.83 -2.60
N ILE A 161 -17.67 -8.90 -3.43
CA ILE A 161 -18.37 -7.72 -3.92
C ILE A 161 -19.36 -7.25 -2.87
N PRO A 162 -19.26 -6.00 -2.36
CA PRO A 162 -20.21 -5.46 -1.41
C PRO A 162 -21.60 -5.37 -2.03
N SER A 163 -22.57 -6.13 -1.53
CA SER A 163 -23.97 -5.98 -1.95
C SER A 163 -24.68 -5.00 -1.02
N ARG A 164 -25.58 -4.16 -1.56
CA ARG A 164 -26.38 -3.19 -0.77
C ARG A 164 -27.26 -3.86 0.31
N SER A 165 -27.45 -5.18 0.22
CA SER A 165 -28.36 -5.93 1.09
C SER A 165 -27.65 -6.71 2.21
N ARG A 166 -26.31 -6.72 2.30
CA ARG A 166 -25.59 -7.47 3.33
C ARG A 166 -25.16 -6.55 4.47
N SER A 167 -25.55 -6.89 5.69
CA SER A 167 -25.15 -6.17 6.92
C SER A 167 -23.67 -6.35 7.28
N THR A 168 -23.04 -7.42 6.80
CA THR A 168 -21.60 -7.71 7.01
C THR A 168 -20.81 -7.45 5.73
N ARG A 169 -19.82 -6.56 5.80
CA ARG A 169 -18.92 -6.29 4.68
C ARG A 169 -18.01 -7.50 4.45
N PRO A 170 -17.79 -7.90 3.19
CA PRO A 170 -16.92 -9.03 2.88
C PRO A 170 -15.47 -8.76 3.31
N ARG A 171 -14.78 -9.82 3.70
CA ARG A 171 -13.34 -9.82 3.96
C ARG A 171 -12.60 -10.36 2.75
N CYS A 172 -11.42 -9.84 2.51
CA CYS A 172 -10.52 -10.30 1.47
C CYS A 172 -9.13 -10.43 2.09
N THR A 173 -8.45 -11.53 1.85
CA THR A 173 -7.07 -11.73 2.26
C THR A 173 -6.16 -11.45 1.06
N CYS A 174 -5.15 -10.63 1.26
CA CYS A 174 -4.26 -10.18 0.21
C CYS A 174 -2.81 -10.54 0.56
N SER A 175 -2.05 -10.99 -0.41
CA SER A 175 -0.63 -11.31 -0.30
C SER A 175 0.22 -10.24 -0.95
N LEU A 176 1.36 -9.91 -0.34
CA LEU A 176 2.34 -8.97 -0.88
C LEU A 176 3.43 -9.74 -1.63
N ARG A 177 3.59 -9.44 -2.93
CA ARG A 177 4.66 -10.00 -3.74
C ARG A 177 6.01 -9.32 -3.49
N ARG A 178 6.00 -8.01 -3.25
CA ARG A 178 7.21 -7.20 -3.01
C ARG A 178 6.90 -6.05 -2.04
N PRO A 179 7.03 -6.24 -0.73
CA PRO A 179 6.96 -5.12 0.19
C PRO A 179 8.20 -4.25 0.00
N SER A 180 8.02 -2.97 -0.25
CA SER A 180 9.08 -1.96 -0.24
C SER A 180 9.10 -1.29 1.12
N CYS A 181 10.27 -1.24 1.74
CA CYS A 181 10.50 -0.44 2.95
C CYS A 181 11.09 0.90 2.51
N VAL A 182 10.45 1.98 2.85
CA VAL A 182 10.83 3.35 2.47
C VAL A 182 11.28 4.12 3.70
#